data_6451e7c964915b327e2fc3050749c02c
#
_entry.id   6451e7c964915b327e2fc3050749c02c
#
_cell.length_a   1.000
_cell.length_b   1.000
_cell.length_c   1.000
_cell.angle_alpha   90.00
_cell.angle_beta   90.00
_cell.angle_gamma   90.00
#
_symmetry.space_group_name_H-M   'P 1'
#
loop_
_entity.id
_entity.type
_entity.pdbx_description
1 polymer ?
#
loop_
_entity_poly.entity_id
_entity_poly.type
_entity_poly.pdbx_seq_one_letter_code
_entity_poly.pdbx_strand_id
1 'polypeptide(L)'
;MKEEFLRNITVNQGIIHKVTRIYCDNVDDRKDLFQEVLIQLWKSYGSFKEQSKFSTWMYRVAINTAITAYKRGSRHTANAIFVREIPSIVDDDYDYELEENLNLLHIAIGQLTGIEKSIVLLYLEDNSYEEIAEITGITQNYVRVKMNRIKKKLESLIKGKV
;
A
#
# COMPACT_ATOMS: atom_id res chain seq x y z
N MET A 1 -28.04 -3.48 -5.48
CA MET A 1 -26.88 -4.03 -4.74
C MET A 1 -25.64 -4.08 -5.61
N LYS A 2 -25.70 -4.73 -6.78
CA LYS A 2 -24.55 -4.79 -7.70
C LYS A 2 -24.14 -3.42 -8.25
N GLU A 3 -25.13 -2.61 -8.64
CA GLU A 3 -24.86 -1.27 -9.18
C GLU A 3 -24.28 -0.32 -8.16
N GLU A 4 -24.75 -0.39 -6.92
CA GLU A 4 -24.22 0.41 -5.82
C GLU A 4 -22.78 0.02 -5.49
N PHE A 5 -22.51 -1.28 -5.45
CA PHE A 5 -21.16 -1.79 -5.26
C PHE A 5 -20.20 -1.26 -6.33
N LEU A 6 -20.57 -1.40 -7.60
CA LEU A 6 -19.75 -0.95 -8.72
C LEU A 6 -19.48 0.55 -8.66
N ARG A 7 -20.49 1.34 -8.29
CA ARG A 7 -20.34 2.79 -8.14
C ARG A 7 -19.34 3.14 -7.04
N ASN A 8 -19.48 2.50 -5.87
CA ASN A 8 -18.59 2.74 -4.73
C ASN A 8 -17.15 2.32 -5.02
N ILE A 9 -16.97 1.20 -5.71
CA ILE A 9 -15.64 0.73 -6.12
C ILE A 9 -15.02 1.70 -7.13
N THR A 10 -15.78 2.13 -8.12
CA THR A 10 -15.27 3.04 -9.15
C THR A 10 -14.81 4.37 -8.56
N VAL A 11 -15.59 4.93 -7.63
CA VAL A 11 -15.24 6.19 -6.96
C VAL A 11 -13.96 6.03 -6.10
N ASN A 12 -13.78 4.86 -5.50
CA ASN A 12 -12.68 4.60 -4.55
C ASN A 12 -11.57 3.71 -5.12
N GLN A 13 -11.54 3.47 -6.43
CA GLN A 13 -10.58 2.53 -7.04
C GLN A 13 -9.11 2.92 -6.79
N GLY A 14 -8.85 4.21 -6.54
CA GLY A 14 -7.51 4.68 -6.21
C GLY A 14 -6.92 3.99 -4.97
N ILE A 15 -7.77 3.57 -4.03
CA ILE A 15 -7.35 2.81 -2.85
C ILE A 15 -6.70 1.48 -3.26
N ILE A 16 -7.33 0.75 -4.18
CA ILE A 16 -6.82 -0.53 -4.66
C ILE A 16 -5.49 -0.33 -5.38
N HIS A 17 -5.40 0.71 -6.22
CA HIS A 17 -4.15 1.02 -6.93
C HIS A 17 -3.00 1.33 -5.97
N LYS A 18 -3.25 2.11 -4.91
CA LYS A 18 -2.24 2.44 -3.91
C LYS A 18 -1.75 1.20 -3.16
N VAL A 19 -2.68 0.33 -2.76
CA VAL A 19 -2.34 -0.91 -2.07
C VAL A 19 -1.53 -1.83 -2.98
N THR A 20 -1.95 -2.03 -4.22
CA THR A 20 -1.24 -2.92 -5.13
C THR A 20 0.17 -2.41 -5.45
N ARG A 21 0.36 -1.10 -5.54
CA ARG A 21 1.67 -0.51 -5.82
C ARG A 21 2.67 -0.72 -4.70
N ILE A 22 2.23 -0.65 -3.45
CA ILE A 22 3.15 -0.79 -2.33
C ILE A 22 3.54 -2.25 -2.09
N TYR A 23 2.68 -3.21 -2.49
CA TYR A 23 2.91 -4.63 -2.26
C TYR A 23 3.49 -5.38 -3.46
N CYS A 24 3.40 -4.83 -4.67
CA CYS A 24 3.84 -5.49 -5.90
C CYS A 24 4.70 -4.56 -6.73
N ASP A 25 5.85 -5.06 -7.20
CA ASP A 25 6.80 -4.29 -7.99
C ASP A 25 6.55 -4.39 -9.48
N ASN A 26 5.95 -5.48 -9.98
CA ASN A 26 5.71 -5.63 -11.40
C ASN A 26 4.23 -5.47 -11.75
N VAL A 27 3.97 -5.09 -13.00
CA VAL A 27 2.64 -4.75 -13.50
C VAL A 27 1.71 -5.97 -13.46
N ASP A 28 2.21 -7.15 -13.80
CA ASP A 28 1.39 -8.37 -13.86
C ASP A 28 0.92 -8.77 -12.46
N ASP A 29 1.81 -8.73 -11.47
CA ASP A 29 1.44 -9.02 -10.08
C ASP A 29 0.45 -8.00 -9.53
N ARG A 30 0.60 -6.72 -9.92
CA ARG A 30 -0.37 -5.68 -9.52
C ARG A 30 -1.75 -5.95 -10.09
N LYS A 31 -1.84 -6.37 -11.35
CA LYS A 31 -3.11 -6.72 -11.98
C LYS A 31 -3.77 -7.91 -11.30
N ASP A 32 -2.99 -8.93 -10.98
CA ASP A 32 -3.50 -10.11 -10.30
C ASP A 32 -4.01 -9.76 -8.90
N LEU A 33 -3.23 -8.97 -8.15
CA LEU A 33 -3.64 -8.54 -6.81
C LEU A 33 -4.87 -7.63 -6.87
N PHE A 34 -4.94 -6.75 -7.85
CA PHE A 34 -6.11 -5.89 -8.06
C PHE A 34 -7.38 -6.73 -8.22
N GLN A 35 -7.31 -7.79 -9.03
CA GLN A 35 -8.44 -8.68 -9.24
C GLN A 35 -8.79 -9.47 -7.97
N GLU A 36 -7.79 -9.96 -7.25
CA GLU A 36 -8.03 -10.65 -5.98
C GLU A 36 -8.74 -9.73 -4.98
N VAL A 37 -8.32 -8.47 -4.89
CA VAL A 37 -8.94 -7.49 -4.01
C VAL A 37 -10.41 -7.26 -4.42
N LEU A 38 -10.67 -7.09 -5.72
CA LEU A 38 -12.04 -6.93 -6.21
C LEU A 38 -12.94 -8.12 -5.83
N ILE A 39 -12.42 -9.33 -5.97
CA ILE A 39 -13.16 -10.54 -5.61
C ILE A 39 -13.45 -10.56 -4.11
N GLN A 40 -12.48 -10.24 -3.28
CA GLN A 40 -12.68 -10.22 -1.83
C GLN A 40 -13.66 -9.12 -1.40
N LEU A 41 -13.58 -7.95 -2.03
CA LEU A 41 -14.53 -6.87 -1.77
C LEU A 41 -15.95 -7.31 -2.12
N TRP A 42 -16.13 -7.95 -3.27
CA TRP A 42 -17.44 -8.45 -3.68
C TRP A 42 -17.99 -9.49 -2.70
N LYS A 43 -17.15 -10.46 -2.32
CA LYS A 43 -17.55 -11.49 -1.35
C LYS A 43 -17.90 -10.93 0.02
N SER A 44 -17.21 -9.87 0.43
CA SER A 44 -17.38 -9.27 1.76
C SER A 44 -18.42 -8.16 1.81
N TYR A 45 -18.92 -7.72 0.66
CA TYR A 45 -19.81 -6.56 0.57
C TYR A 45 -21.10 -6.75 1.38
N GLY A 46 -21.63 -7.96 1.39
CA GLY A 46 -22.84 -8.28 2.18
C GLY A 46 -22.64 -8.14 3.68
N SER A 47 -21.41 -8.19 4.18
CA SER A 47 -21.09 -8.03 5.60
C SER A 47 -20.72 -6.60 5.96
N PHE A 48 -20.63 -5.69 4.99
CA PHE A 48 -20.41 -4.27 5.25
C PHE A 48 -21.66 -3.66 5.88
N LYS A 49 -21.56 -3.29 7.15
CA LYS A 49 -22.70 -2.82 7.96
C LYS A 49 -22.72 -1.32 8.17
N GLU A 50 -21.97 -0.57 7.37
CA GLU A 50 -21.88 0.90 7.48
C GLU A 50 -21.45 1.42 8.87
N GLN A 51 -20.81 0.57 9.66
CA GLN A 51 -20.24 0.95 10.96
C GLN A 51 -18.95 1.77 10.82
N SER A 52 -18.39 1.81 9.62
CA SER A 52 -17.24 2.62 9.27
C SER A 52 -17.48 3.24 7.90
N LYS A 53 -16.64 4.19 7.51
CA LYS A 53 -16.66 4.71 6.15
C LYS A 53 -16.36 3.59 5.16
N PHE A 54 -16.95 3.66 3.96
CA PHE A 54 -16.69 2.69 2.91
C PHE A 54 -15.18 2.60 2.59
N SER A 55 -14.50 3.74 2.56
CA SER A 55 -13.06 3.78 2.30
C SER A 55 -12.26 3.04 3.38
N THR A 56 -12.62 3.15 4.64
CA THR A 56 -11.97 2.42 5.74
C THR A 56 -12.13 0.92 5.58
N TRP A 57 -13.35 0.48 5.29
CA TRP A 57 -13.64 -0.94 5.05
C TRP A 57 -12.86 -1.45 3.83
N MET A 58 -12.83 -0.66 2.77
CA MET A 58 -12.13 -1.02 1.53
C MET A 58 -10.63 -1.16 1.75
N TYR A 59 -10.00 -0.24 2.49
CA TYR A 59 -8.60 -0.36 2.88
C TYR A 59 -8.33 -1.65 3.67
N ARG A 60 -9.20 -1.95 4.62
CA ARG A 60 -9.06 -3.15 5.45
C ARG A 60 -9.06 -4.42 4.60
N VAL A 61 -10.03 -4.56 3.71
CA VAL A 61 -10.13 -5.72 2.82
C VAL A 61 -8.93 -5.78 1.88
N ALA A 62 -8.58 -4.66 1.26
CA ALA A 62 -7.47 -4.60 0.31
C ALA A 62 -6.13 -4.93 0.97
N ILE A 63 -5.86 -4.36 2.13
CA ILE A 63 -4.61 -4.61 2.86
C ILE A 63 -4.52 -6.07 3.34
N ASN A 64 -5.61 -6.61 3.89
CA ASN A 64 -5.63 -8.01 4.34
C ASN A 64 -5.39 -8.97 3.17
N THR A 65 -6.00 -8.70 2.02
CA THR A 65 -5.79 -9.48 0.80
C THR A 65 -4.34 -9.39 0.34
N ALA A 66 -3.79 -8.18 0.34
CA ALA A 66 -2.41 -7.92 -0.08
C ALA A 66 -1.40 -8.60 0.84
N ILE A 67 -1.59 -8.54 2.15
CA ILE A 67 -0.71 -9.18 3.13
C ILE A 67 -0.72 -10.69 2.92
N THR A 68 -1.89 -11.29 2.72
CA THR A 68 -2.02 -12.73 2.46
C THR A 68 -1.29 -13.12 1.17
N ALA A 69 -1.50 -12.37 0.10
CA ALA A 69 -0.82 -12.60 -1.18
C ALA A 69 0.69 -12.40 -1.06
N TYR A 70 1.12 -11.36 -0.33
CA TYR A 70 2.53 -11.05 -0.10
C TYR A 70 3.25 -12.18 0.63
N LYS A 71 2.62 -12.75 1.65
CA LYS A 71 3.18 -13.89 2.38
C LYS A 71 3.38 -15.11 1.47
N ARG A 72 2.44 -15.35 0.54
CA ARG A 72 2.56 -16.47 -0.42
C ARG A 72 3.66 -16.24 -1.44
N GLY A 73 3.86 -14.97 -1.86
CA GLY A 73 4.80 -14.58 -2.90
C GLY A 73 6.14 -14.04 -2.42
N SER A 74 6.41 -14.01 -1.10
CA SER A 74 7.59 -13.35 -0.53
C SER A 74 8.93 -13.94 -1.01
N ARG A 75 8.92 -15.15 -1.55
CA ARG A 75 10.12 -15.79 -2.11
C ARG A 75 10.54 -15.23 -3.46
N HIS A 76 9.63 -14.55 -4.16
CA HIS A 76 9.87 -14.07 -5.53
C HIS A 76 10.20 -12.57 -5.60
N THR A 77 9.89 -11.81 -4.56
CA THR A 77 10.00 -10.35 -4.59
C THR A 77 11.30 -9.81 -3.98
N ALA A 78 12.08 -10.65 -3.29
CA ALA A 78 13.29 -10.23 -2.61
C ALA A 78 14.37 -9.65 -3.55
N ASN A 79 14.30 -9.94 -4.84
CA ASN A 79 15.28 -9.53 -5.84
C ASN A 79 14.67 -8.73 -7.00
N ALA A 80 13.42 -8.32 -6.90
CA ALA A 80 12.81 -7.55 -7.96
C ALA A 80 13.44 -6.15 -8.00
N ILE A 81 14.17 -5.88 -9.07
CA ILE A 81 14.68 -4.55 -9.35
C ILE A 81 13.49 -3.72 -9.83
N PHE A 82 13.17 -2.69 -9.07
CA PHE A 82 12.10 -1.78 -9.45
C PHE A 82 12.56 -0.99 -10.67
N VAL A 83 12.01 -1.33 -11.83
CA VAL A 83 12.18 -0.52 -13.04
C VAL A 83 10.96 0.41 -13.11
N ARG A 84 11.17 1.63 -12.69
CA ARG A 84 10.17 2.66 -12.87
C ARG A 84 10.11 2.99 -14.35
N GLU A 85 8.91 2.96 -14.94
CA GLU A 85 8.73 3.51 -16.26
C GLU A 85 9.02 5.01 -16.20
N ILE A 86 10.11 5.40 -16.83
CA ILE A 86 10.49 6.81 -16.93
C ILE A 86 9.48 7.46 -17.87
N PRO A 87 8.72 8.46 -17.41
CA PRO A 87 7.88 9.22 -18.35
C PRO A 87 8.79 9.82 -19.41
N SER A 88 8.48 9.59 -20.66
CA SER A 88 9.28 10.05 -21.80
C SER A 88 9.23 11.56 -22.04
N ILE A 89 8.67 12.31 -21.12
CA ILE A 89 8.59 13.77 -21.19
C ILE A 89 9.79 14.34 -20.44
N VAL A 90 10.75 14.83 -21.18
CA VAL A 90 11.86 15.62 -20.62
C VAL A 90 11.31 17.03 -20.39
N ASP A 91 10.91 17.29 -19.16
CA ASP A 91 10.58 18.64 -18.74
C ASP A 91 11.87 19.29 -18.22
N ASP A 92 12.20 20.49 -18.70
CA ASP A 92 13.39 21.21 -18.27
C ASP A 92 13.37 21.56 -16.77
N ASP A 93 12.18 21.54 -16.15
CA ASP A 93 12.00 21.74 -14.72
C ASP A 93 12.06 20.43 -13.91
N TYR A 94 12.50 19.33 -14.52
CA TYR A 94 12.54 18.02 -13.90
C TYR A 94 13.62 17.95 -12.81
N ASP A 95 13.19 17.63 -11.59
CA ASP A 95 14.09 17.53 -10.45
C ASP A 95 14.62 16.09 -10.31
N TYR A 96 15.81 15.85 -10.88
CA TYR A 96 16.46 14.53 -10.83
C TYR A 96 16.82 14.09 -9.41
N GLU A 97 17.19 15.05 -8.55
CA GLU A 97 17.52 14.74 -7.16
C GLU A 97 16.28 14.26 -6.40
N LEU A 98 15.15 14.92 -6.60
CA LEU A 98 13.88 14.50 -6.00
C LEU A 98 13.48 13.12 -6.49
N GLU A 99 13.61 12.84 -7.78
CA GLU A 99 13.30 11.52 -8.33
C GLU A 99 14.17 10.43 -7.73
N GLU A 100 15.48 10.69 -7.64
CA GLU A 100 16.43 9.75 -7.04
C GLU A 100 16.06 9.46 -5.58
N ASN A 101 15.73 10.49 -4.81
CA ASN A 101 15.29 10.35 -3.43
C ASN A 101 13.99 9.56 -3.29
N LEU A 102 13.03 9.79 -4.19
CA LEU A 102 11.79 9.04 -4.21
C LEU A 102 12.02 7.56 -4.56
N ASN A 103 12.95 7.29 -5.47
CA ASN A 103 13.31 5.92 -5.83
C ASN A 103 13.97 5.20 -4.65
N LEU A 104 14.88 5.87 -3.93
CA LEU A 104 15.50 5.32 -2.72
C LEU A 104 14.46 5.02 -1.66
N LEU A 105 13.53 5.93 -1.44
CA LEU A 105 12.44 5.73 -0.50
C LEU A 105 11.58 4.53 -0.90
N HIS A 106 11.25 4.42 -2.17
CA HIS A 106 10.44 3.31 -2.68
C HIS A 106 11.15 1.96 -2.49
N ILE A 107 12.44 1.90 -2.77
CA ILE A 107 13.25 0.69 -2.55
C ILE A 107 13.27 0.33 -1.06
N ALA A 108 13.45 1.32 -0.20
CA ALA A 108 13.48 1.11 1.25
C ALA A 108 12.12 0.59 1.76
N ILE A 109 11.02 1.15 1.28
CA ILE A 109 9.67 0.68 1.62
C ILE A 109 9.48 -0.77 1.16
N GLY A 110 10.05 -1.14 0.01
CA GLY A 110 10.00 -2.51 -0.50
C GLY A 110 10.62 -3.54 0.44
N GLN A 111 11.51 -3.13 1.34
CA GLN A 111 12.16 -4.01 2.30
C GLN A 111 11.39 -4.15 3.62
N LEU A 112 10.31 -3.43 3.78
CA LEU A 112 9.46 -3.52 4.97
C LEU A 112 8.62 -4.80 4.95
N THR A 113 8.21 -5.24 6.13
CA THR A 113 7.26 -6.36 6.26
C THR A 113 5.87 -5.96 5.74
N GLY A 114 4.99 -6.95 5.52
CA GLY A 114 3.62 -6.68 5.06
C GLY A 114 2.86 -5.71 5.96
N ILE A 115 2.96 -5.89 7.28
CA ILE A 115 2.31 -5.02 8.26
C ILE A 115 2.94 -3.62 8.25
N GLU A 116 4.25 -3.53 8.18
CA GLU A 116 4.95 -2.26 8.11
C GLU A 116 4.56 -1.45 6.87
N LYS A 117 4.42 -2.13 5.72
CA LYS A 117 3.96 -1.48 4.49
C LYS A 117 2.57 -0.88 4.65
N SER A 118 1.66 -1.58 5.32
CA SER A 118 0.30 -1.05 5.55
C SER A 118 0.32 0.20 6.41
N ILE A 119 1.14 0.22 7.45
CA ILE A 119 1.26 1.36 8.35
C ILE A 119 1.81 2.58 7.60
N VAL A 120 2.87 2.39 6.82
CA VAL A 120 3.48 3.48 6.02
C VAL A 120 2.48 4.02 5.00
N LEU A 121 1.81 3.13 4.27
CA LEU A 121 0.81 3.55 3.28
C LEU A 121 -0.25 4.44 3.89
N LEU A 122 -0.83 4.00 4.99
CA LEU A 122 -1.91 4.74 5.66
C LEU A 122 -1.41 6.06 6.26
N TYR A 123 -0.20 6.06 6.79
CA TYR A 123 0.43 7.29 7.28
C TYR A 123 0.64 8.31 6.17
N LEU A 124 1.13 7.87 5.02
CA LEU A 124 1.33 8.73 3.85
C LEU A 124 0.01 9.25 3.26
N GLU A 125 -1.10 8.55 3.53
CA GLU A 125 -2.43 8.97 3.13
C GLU A 125 -3.13 9.82 4.20
N ASP A 126 -2.34 10.41 5.10
CA ASP A 126 -2.79 11.34 6.14
C ASP A 126 -3.74 10.75 7.18
N ASN A 127 -3.69 9.42 7.38
CA ASN A 127 -4.45 8.80 8.47
C ASN A 127 -3.74 9.03 9.80
N SER A 128 -4.53 9.29 10.86
CA SER A 128 -4.03 9.33 12.22
C SER A 128 -3.65 7.94 12.70
N TYR A 129 -2.89 7.85 13.78
CA TYR A 129 -2.55 6.54 14.38
C TYR A 129 -3.81 5.80 14.84
N GLU A 130 -4.82 6.52 15.30
CA GLU A 130 -6.12 5.93 15.66
C GLU A 130 -6.80 5.31 14.44
N GLU A 131 -6.83 6.03 13.33
CA GLU A 131 -7.41 5.53 12.07
C GLU A 131 -6.63 4.32 11.53
N ILE A 132 -5.29 4.37 11.59
CA ILE A 132 -4.43 3.26 11.17
C ILE A 132 -4.72 2.03 12.02
N ALA A 133 -4.85 2.20 13.33
CA ALA A 133 -5.19 1.11 14.25
C ALA A 133 -6.54 0.48 13.90
N GLU A 134 -7.54 1.31 13.60
CA GLU A 134 -8.86 0.84 13.20
C GLU A 134 -8.81 0.03 11.90
N ILE A 135 -8.08 0.54 10.90
CA ILE A 135 -7.99 -0.11 9.58
C ILE A 135 -7.21 -1.41 9.67
N THR A 136 -6.09 -1.43 10.37
CA THR A 136 -5.18 -2.59 10.43
C THR A 136 -5.57 -3.63 11.48
N GLY A 137 -6.40 -3.24 12.45
CA GLY A 137 -6.80 -4.15 13.52
C GLY A 137 -5.78 -4.32 14.64
N ILE A 138 -4.75 -3.46 14.67
CA ILE A 138 -3.76 -3.45 15.76
C ILE A 138 -4.02 -2.27 16.69
N THR A 139 -3.43 -2.28 17.88
CA THR A 139 -3.65 -1.18 18.84
C THR A 139 -2.97 0.10 18.41
N GLN A 140 -3.50 1.23 18.83
CA GLN A 140 -2.90 2.54 18.53
C GLN A 140 -1.48 2.65 19.10
N ASN A 141 -1.25 2.10 20.29
CA ASN A 141 0.08 2.09 20.90
C ASN A 141 1.07 1.26 20.05
N TYR A 142 0.63 0.13 19.51
CA TYR A 142 1.45 -0.70 18.63
C TYR A 142 1.78 0.04 17.34
N VAL A 143 0.81 0.75 16.75
CA VAL A 143 1.04 1.58 15.56
C VAL A 143 2.14 2.61 15.82
N ARG A 144 2.08 3.30 16.97
CA ARG A 144 3.06 4.32 17.34
C ARG A 144 4.46 3.72 17.49
N VAL A 145 4.57 2.59 18.19
CA VAL A 145 5.85 1.90 18.39
C VAL A 145 6.42 1.43 17.05
N LYS A 146 5.57 0.80 16.24
CA LYS A 146 5.99 0.34 14.90
C LYS A 146 6.40 1.50 14.01
N MET A 147 5.67 2.60 14.03
CA MET A 147 6.00 3.75 13.18
C MET A 147 7.37 4.34 13.52
N ASN A 148 7.70 4.42 14.82
CA ASN A 148 9.02 4.86 15.24
C ASN A 148 10.12 3.92 14.73
N ARG A 149 9.92 2.63 14.79
CA ARG A 149 10.86 1.62 14.28
C ARG A 149 10.98 1.70 12.75
N ILE A 150 9.87 1.89 12.07
CA ILE A 150 9.84 2.04 10.60
C ILE A 150 10.66 3.26 10.19
N LYS A 151 10.45 4.40 10.84
CA LYS A 151 11.19 5.63 10.53
C LYS A 151 12.70 5.42 10.67
N LYS A 152 13.13 4.77 11.74
CA LYS A 152 14.55 4.45 11.97
C LYS A 152 15.10 3.49 10.92
N LYS A 153 14.31 2.47 10.57
CA LYS A 153 14.69 1.48 9.56
C LYS A 153 14.83 2.12 8.18
N LEU A 154 13.87 2.97 7.79
CA LEU A 154 13.91 3.69 6.51
C LEU A 154 15.10 4.64 6.46
N GLU A 155 15.33 5.38 7.53
CA GLU A 155 16.48 6.30 7.63
C GLU A 155 17.80 5.54 7.47
N SER A 156 17.94 4.42 8.15
CA SER A 156 19.13 3.56 8.06
C SER A 156 19.33 3.02 6.63
N LEU A 157 18.26 2.56 6.00
CA LEU A 157 18.33 2.00 4.64
C LEU A 157 18.69 3.09 3.61
N ILE A 158 18.16 4.28 3.76
CA ILE A 158 18.43 5.40 2.86
C ILE A 158 19.87 5.89 3.04
N LYS A 159 20.33 6.08 4.28
CA LYS A 159 21.70 6.53 4.58
C LYS A 159 22.75 5.50 4.13
N GLY A 160 22.45 4.22 4.23
CA GLY A 160 23.37 3.16 3.83
C GLY A 160 23.61 3.08 2.33
N LYS A 161 22.85 3.81 1.51
CA LYS A 161 22.93 3.80 0.04
C LYS A 161 23.45 5.11 -0.56
N VAL A 162 23.77 6.08 0.30
CA VAL A 162 24.30 7.37 -0.14
C VAL A 162 25.82 7.33 -0.23
#